data_3fdfe62e3c1979aa1381094307a7af3a
#
_entry.id   3fdfe62e3c1979aa1381094307a7af3a
#
_cell.length_a   1.000
_cell.length_b   1.000
_cell.length_c   1.000
_cell.angle_alpha   90.00
_cell.angle_beta   90.00
_cell.angle_gamma   90.00
#
_symmetry.space_group_name_H-M   'P 1'
#
loop_
_entity.id
_entity.type
_entity.pdbx_description
1 polymer ?
#
loop_
_entity_poly.entity_id
_entity_poly.type
_entity_poly.pdbx_seq_one_letter_code
_entity_poly.pdbx_strand_id
1 'polypeptide(L)'
;MSLDNIMMDEEKKEVIFLLGATGGIGKLLAEELKRNGYIVVGNGRKENVLIDMKNEGKINDYVVGDLTNDEDRKRIIEKIKEYVNKGYKVWVFYNIGILYDYRGDISKYSIEEIRKAWETNVESIIATDIELLANNLILDTIYMVSISAHYVGGWDHIYQITKAALDRYIAALKYADEINNRKRRLIALSPETIKTGEEGMGSKLKEHPKIPGEIFAKKVVEIIKGKYKEYPEYLFEIDDNKIIKLYGINPSKITNAFEYLEKEFIEEIGKAVY
;
A
#
# COMPACT_ATOMS: atom_id res chain seq x y z
N MET A 1 1.10 14.81 50.01
CA MET A 1 1.56 13.75 49.08
C MET A 1 0.51 13.64 48.01
N SER A 2 0.73 14.28 46.90
CA SER A 2 -0.14 14.25 45.73
C SER A 2 0.09 12.91 45.00
N LEU A 3 -0.95 12.11 44.93
CA LEU A 3 -1.01 10.98 44.04
C LEU A 3 -1.18 11.54 42.62
N ASP A 4 -0.08 11.83 41.99
CA ASP A 4 -0.07 12.21 40.56
C ASP A 4 -0.55 11.05 39.74
N ASN A 5 -1.63 11.30 39.01
CA ASN A 5 -2.24 10.49 38.02
C ASN A 5 -1.18 9.92 37.06
N ILE A 6 -0.81 8.67 37.24
CA ILE A 6 -0.31 7.84 36.14
C ILE A 6 -1.54 7.51 35.32
N MET A 7 -1.96 8.45 34.48
CA MET A 7 -2.78 8.11 33.30
C MET A 7 -1.87 7.26 32.42
N MET A 8 -1.99 5.95 32.56
CA MET A 8 -1.53 5.04 31.53
C MET A 8 -2.31 5.44 30.28
N ASP A 9 -1.59 6.00 29.30
CA ASP A 9 -2.12 6.22 27.96
C ASP A 9 -2.60 4.86 27.49
N GLU A 10 -3.93 4.63 27.53
CA GLU A 10 -4.51 3.41 26.98
C GLU A 10 -4.12 3.40 25.50
N GLU A 11 -3.20 2.51 25.11
CA GLU A 11 -2.74 2.37 23.73
C GLU A 11 -3.98 2.24 22.85
N LYS A 12 -4.26 3.30 22.08
CA LYS A 12 -5.42 3.32 21.18
C LYS A 12 -5.32 2.14 20.24
N LYS A 13 -6.33 1.29 20.22
CA LYS A 13 -6.38 0.17 19.27
C LYS A 13 -6.26 0.72 17.85
N GLU A 14 -5.34 0.15 17.09
CA GLU A 14 -5.08 0.57 15.71
C GLU A 14 -5.96 -0.20 14.73
N VAL A 15 -6.56 0.53 13.80
CA VAL A 15 -7.41 -0.01 12.74
C VAL A 15 -6.77 0.26 11.38
N ILE A 16 -6.69 -0.75 10.53
CA ILE A 16 -6.20 -0.62 9.17
C ILE A 16 -7.34 -0.87 8.19
N PHE A 17 -7.71 0.17 7.45
CA PHE A 17 -8.58 0.07 6.29
C PHE A 17 -7.76 -0.41 5.11
N LEU A 18 -7.86 -1.70 4.80
CA LEU A 18 -7.12 -2.34 3.72
C LEU A 18 -7.94 -2.28 2.43
N LEU A 19 -7.69 -1.26 1.61
CA LEU A 19 -8.35 -1.02 0.33
C LEU A 19 -7.74 -1.95 -0.72
N GLY A 20 -8.55 -2.87 -1.26
CA GLY A 20 -8.07 -3.96 -2.11
C GLY A 20 -7.71 -5.24 -1.33
N ALA A 21 -8.41 -5.52 -0.24
CA ALA A 21 -8.20 -6.69 0.62
C ALA A 21 -8.44 -8.03 -0.10
N THR A 22 -9.31 -8.06 -1.12
CA THR A 22 -9.70 -9.29 -1.83
C THR A 22 -8.68 -9.79 -2.85
N GLY A 23 -7.64 -8.99 -3.16
CA GLY A 23 -6.55 -9.37 -4.04
C GLY A 23 -5.55 -10.32 -3.38
N GLY A 24 -4.65 -10.93 -4.18
CA GLY A 24 -3.66 -11.88 -3.65
C GLY A 24 -2.78 -11.30 -2.54
N ILE A 25 -2.20 -10.13 -2.76
CA ILE A 25 -1.40 -9.42 -1.72
C ILE A 25 -2.29 -8.99 -0.55
N GLY A 26 -3.51 -8.51 -0.84
CA GLY A 26 -4.45 -8.05 0.18
C GLY A 26 -4.82 -9.13 1.19
N LYS A 27 -5.04 -10.36 0.74
CA LYS A 27 -5.34 -11.49 1.63
C LYS A 27 -4.16 -11.78 2.57
N LEU A 28 -2.94 -11.81 2.05
CA LEU A 28 -1.73 -12.04 2.85
C LEU A 28 -1.49 -10.93 3.87
N LEU A 29 -1.67 -9.68 3.45
CA LEU A 29 -1.58 -8.52 4.35
C LEU A 29 -2.65 -8.58 5.45
N ALA A 30 -3.90 -8.90 5.09
CA ALA A 30 -4.99 -9.00 6.06
C ALA A 30 -4.67 -10.02 7.16
N GLU A 31 -4.22 -11.23 6.78
CA GLU A 31 -3.85 -12.28 7.72
C GLU A 31 -2.69 -11.88 8.63
N GLU A 32 -1.64 -11.27 8.08
CA GLU A 32 -0.47 -10.88 8.86
C GLU A 32 -0.78 -9.69 9.81
N LEU A 33 -1.55 -8.70 9.35
CA LEU A 33 -2.01 -7.59 10.17
C LEU A 33 -2.85 -8.11 11.34
N LYS A 34 -3.81 -9.00 11.08
CA LYS A 34 -4.63 -9.64 12.12
C LYS A 34 -3.79 -10.39 13.14
N ARG A 35 -2.83 -11.20 12.67
CA ARG A 35 -1.91 -11.98 13.53
C ARG A 35 -1.11 -11.06 14.46
N ASN A 36 -0.88 -9.83 14.05
CA ASN A 36 -0.13 -8.82 14.80
C ASN A 36 -1.00 -7.89 15.64
N GLY A 37 -2.30 -8.17 15.81
CA GLY A 37 -3.20 -7.48 16.73
C GLY A 37 -3.93 -6.27 16.14
N TYR A 38 -3.74 -5.94 14.87
CA TYR A 38 -4.50 -4.87 14.23
C TYR A 38 -5.96 -5.26 14.01
N ILE A 39 -6.86 -4.28 14.12
CA ILE A 39 -8.22 -4.42 13.61
C ILE A 39 -8.16 -4.15 12.11
N VAL A 40 -8.57 -5.11 11.28
CA VAL A 40 -8.56 -4.98 9.83
C VAL A 40 -9.97 -4.81 9.31
N VAL A 41 -10.22 -3.70 8.60
CA VAL A 41 -11.44 -3.46 7.83
C VAL A 41 -11.11 -3.62 6.35
N GLY A 42 -11.60 -4.70 5.75
CA GLY A 42 -11.33 -5.02 4.35
C GLY A 42 -12.23 -4.26 3.39
N ASN A 43 -11.67 -3.74 2.28
CA ASN A 43 -12.46 -3.23 1.16
C ASN A 43 -12.18 -4.05 -0.10
N GLY A 44 -13.18 -4.16 -0.94
CA GLY A 44 -13.11 -4.79 -2.25
C GLY A 44 -14.47 -4.78 -2.95
N ARG A 45 -14.48 -5.15 -4.23
CA ARG A 45 -15.69 -5.16 -5.05
C ARG A 45 -16.53 -6.44 -4.91
N LYS A 46 -15.91 -7.54 -4.45
CA LYS A 46 -16.54 -8.85 -4.34
C LYS A 46 -16.99 -9.08 -2.90
N GLU A 47 -18.27 -8.84 -2.63
CA GLU A 47 -18.82 -8.96 -1.29
C GLU A 47 -18.70 -10.37 -0.71
N ASN A 48 -18.99 -11.40 -1.52
CA ASN A 48 -18.86 -12.79 -1.09
C ASN A 48 -17.45 -13.11 -0.55
N VAL A 49 -16.39 -12.62 -1.23
CA VAL A 49 -15.00 -12.82 -0.77
C VAL A 49 -14.74 -12.10 0.56
N LEU A 50 -15.29 -10.91 0.76
CA LEU A 50 -15.16 -10.17 2.02
C LEU A 50 -15.90 -10.87 3.17
N ILE A 51 -17.09 -11.43 2.90
CA ILE A 51 -17.86 -12.25 3.84
C ILE A 51 -17.03 -13.46 4.26
N ASP A 52 -16.48 -14.20 3.30
CA ASP A 52 -15.65 -15.37 3.58
C ASP A 52 -14.41 -15.00 4.41
N MET A 53 -13.70 -13.93 4.04
CA MET A 53 -12.55 -13.44 4.81
C MET A 53 -12.93 -13.07 6.25
N LYS A 54 -14.11 -12.49 6.46
CA LYS A 54 -14.61 -12.16 7.81
C LYS A 54 -14.97 -13.41 8.60
N ASN A 55 -15.66 -14.37 7.99
CA ASN A 55 -16.03 -15.63 8.61
C ASN A 55 -14.80 -16.48 8.98
N GLU A 56 -13.75 -16.44 8.15
CA GLU A 56 -12.47 -17.09 8.41
C GLU A 56 -11.59 -16.32 9.43
N GLY A 57 -12.04 -15.18 9.93
CA GLY A 57 -11.30 -14.37 10.90
C GLY A 57 -10.12 -13.59 10.31
N LYS A 58 -9.98 -13.53 8.98
CA LYS A 58 -8.90 -12.81 8.28
C LYS A 58 -9.06 -11.29 8.34
N ILE A 59 -10.28 -10.81 8.47
CA ILE A 59 -10.64 -9.40 8.70
C ILE A 59 -11.66 -9.28 9.83
N ASN A 60 -11.76 -8.09 10.45
CA ASN A 60 -12.74 -7.85 11.52
C ASN A 60 -14.06 -7.34 10.98
N ASP A 61 -14.01 -6.52 9.94
CA ASP A 61 -15.15 -5.89 9.30
C ASP A 61 -14.83 -5.62 7.82
N TYR A 62 -15.84 -5.19 7.06
CA TYR A 62 -15.62 -4.85 5.67
C TYR A 62 -16.54 -3.73 5.19
N VAL A 63 -16.16 -3.15 4.06
CA VAL A 63 -16.99 -2.24 3.24
C VAL A 63 -16.83 -2.60 1.77
N VAL A 64 -17.96 -2.88 1.11
CA VAL A 64 -17.97 -3.16 -0.33
C VAL A 64 -17.89 -1.85 -1.11
N GLY A 65 -17.04 -1.79 -2.12
CA GLY A 65 -16.98 -0.63 -3.01
C GLY A 65 -15.79 -0.64 -3.96
N ASP A 66 -15.94 0.08 -5.07
CA ASP A 66 -14.90 0.39 -6.05
C ASP A 66 -14.48 1.86 -5.85
N LEU A 67 -13.20 2.10 -5.58
CA LEU A 67 -12.68 3.46 -5.37
C LEU A 67 -12.76 4.35 -6.61
N THR A 68 -12.98 3.78 -7.81
CA THR A 68 -13.24 4.55 -9.04
C THR A 68 -14.66 5.11 -9.09
N ASN A 69 -15.56 4.65 -8.22
CA ASN A 69 -16.94 5.12 -8.13
C ASN A 69 -17.12 6.10 -6.96
N ASP A 70 -17.67 7.27 -7.22
CA ASP A 70 -17.83 8.35 -6.23
C ASP A 70 -18.71 7.97 -5.03
N GLU A 71 -19.82 7.26 -5.28
CA GLU A 71 -20.73 6.87 -4.21
C GLU A 71 -20.11 5.77 -3.33
N ASP A 72 -19.35 4.87 -3.93
CA ASP A 72 -18.60 3.85 -3.20
C ASP A 72 -17.51 4.49 -2.35
N ARG A 73 -16.77 5.50 -2.88
CA ARG A 73 -15.77 6.24 -2.10
C ARG A 73 -16.39 6.92 -0.90
N LYS A 74 -17.51 7.62 -1.08
CA LYS A 74 -18.25 8.24 0.04
C LYS A 74 -18.62 7.24 1.11
N ARG A 75 -19.13 6.07 0.72
CA ARG A 75 -19.48 4.99 1.66
C ARG A 75 -18.28 4.47 2.43
N ILE A 76 -17.12 4.30 1.75
CA ILE A 76 -15.87 3.88 2.38
C ILE A 76 -15.39 4.95 3.38
N ILE A 77 -15.44 6.22 3.01
CA ILE A 77 -15.03 7.34 3.88
C ILE A 77 -15.94 7.46 5.10
N GLU A 78 -17.26 7.31 4.93
CA GLU A 78 -18.17 7.29 6.08
C GLU A 78 -17.85 6.13 7.04
N LYS A 79 -17.49 4.96 6.50
CA LYS A 79 -17.04 3.83 7.33
C LYS A 79 -15.75 4.15 8.07
N ILE A 80 -14.80 4.84 7.44
CA ILE A 80 -13.56 5.32 8.10
C ILE A 80 -13.91 6.28 9.26
N LYS A 81 -14.80 7.26 9.01
CA LYS A 81 -15.25 8.21 10.04
C LYS A 81 -15.87 7.52 11.26
N GLU A 82 -16.64 6.46 11.06
CA GLU A 82 -17.20 5.68 12.18
C GLU A 82 -16.11 5.20 13.15
N TYR A 83 -14.97 4.70 12.62
CA TYR A 83 -13.87 4.22 13.45
C TYR A 83 -13.08 5.37 14.08
N VAL A 84 -12.85 6.46 13.36
CA VAL A 84 -12.23 7.66 13.92
C VAL A 84 -13.07 8.22 15.08
N ASN A 85 -14.38 8.31 14.91
CA ASN A 85 -15.30 8.82 15.92
C ASN A 85 -15.40 7.90 17.15
N LYS A 86 -15.11 6.61 17.00
CA LYS A 86 -14.98 5.65 18.12
C LYS A 86 -13.64 5.75 18.85
N GLY A 87 -12.77 6.68 18.44
CA GLY A 87 -11.47 6.93 19.09
C GLY A 87 -10.35 6.01 18.68
N TYR A 88 -10.50 5.21 17.62
CA TYR A 88 -9.42 4.38 17.10
C TYR A 88 -8.35 5.23 16.42
N LYS A 89 -7.10 4.75 16.43
CA LYS A 89 -6.05 5.22 15.52
C LYS A 89 -6.22 4.51 14.18
N VAL A 90 -6.53 5.25 13.14
CA VAL A 90 -6.90 4.68 11.84
C VAL A 90 -5.77 4.88 10.82
N TRP A 91 -5.48 3.81 10.10
CA TRP A 91 -4.61 3.78 8.92
C TRP A 91 -5.43 3.50 7.66
N VAL A 92 -5.06 4.11 6.55
CA VAL A 92 -5.57 3.76 5.23
C VAL A 92 -4.45 3.07 4.45
N PHE A 93 -4.70 1.87 3.93
CA PHE A 93 -3.75 1.13 3.14
C PHE A 93 -4.28 0.91 1.73
N TYR A 94 -3.75 1.66 0.77
CA TYR A 94 -4.07 1.51 -0.65
C TYR A 94 -3.30 0.34 -1.25
N ASN A 95 -3.94 -0.82 -1.37
CA ASN A 95 -3.43 -2.02 -2.03
C ASN A 95 -4.19 -2.32 -3.32
N ILE A 96 -4.57 -1.28 -4.04
CA ILE A 96 -5.29 -1.35 -5.31
C ILE A 96 -4.35 -1.16 -6.51
N GLY A 97 -4.72 -1.74 -7.63
CA GLY A 97 -4.04 -1.56 -8.89
C GLY A 97 -4.42 -2.61 -9.92
N ILE A 98 -4.30 -2.25 -11.18
CA ILE A 98 -4.44 -3.14 -12.32
C ILE A 98 -3.23 -3.02 -13.22
N LEU A 99 -2.91 -4.09 -13.93
CA LEU A 99 -1.89 -4.12 -14.97
C LEU A 99 -2.40 -4.96 -16.15
N TYR A 100 -1.86 -4.65 -17.34
CA TYR A 100 -2.08 -5.38 -18.58
C TYR A 100 -0.74 -5.97 -19.04
N ASP A 101 -0.65 -7.29 -19.23
CA ASP A 101 0.61 -7.95 -19.59
C ASP A 101 0.75 -8.04 -21.12
N TYR A 102 1.15 -6.92 -21.76
CA TYR A 102 1.42 -6.89 -23.20
C TYR A 102 2.90 -6.99 -23.55
N ARG A 103 3.75 -7.36 -22.61
CA ARG A 103 5.17 -7.62 -22.80
C ARG A 103 5.93 -6.50 -23.51
N GLY A 104 5.64 -5.24 -23.14
CA GLY A 104 6.30 -4.08 -23.70
C GLY A 104 5.80 -3.64 -25.08
N ASP A 105 4.81 -4.31 -25.67
CA ASP A 105 4.22 -3.89 -26.94
C ASP A 105 3.14 -2.83 -26.70
N ILE A 106 3.53 -1.56 -26.81
CA ILE A 106 2.64 -0.42 -26.57
C ILE A 106 1.48 -0.35 -27.58
N SER A 107 1.60 -0.98 -28.75
CA SER A 107 0.58 -0.96 -29.78
C SER A 107 -0.65 -1.80 -29.43
N LYS A 108 -0.55 -2.66 -28.41
CA LYS A 108 -1.63 -3.55 -27.96
C LYS A 108 -2.59 -2.90 -26.98
N TYR A 109 -2.25 -1.74 -26.41
CA TYR A 109 -3.17 -1.07 -25.51
C TYR A 109 -4.29 -0.36 -26.23
N SER A 110 -5.52 -0.59 -25.79
CA SER A 110 -6.63 0.30 -26.14
C SER A 110 -6.60 1.58 -25.28
N ILE A 111 -7.22 2.62 -25.79
CA ILE A 111 -7.37 3.88 -25.03
C ILE A 111 -8.19 3.68 -23.75
N GLU A 112 -9.17 2.78 -23.79
CA GLU A 112 -10.01 2.39 -22.65
C GLU A 112 -9.18 1.74 -21.54
N GLU A 113 -8.26 0.86 -21.89
CA GLU A 113 -7.35 0.22 -20.94
C GLU A 113 -6.40 1.23 -20.30
N ILE A 114 -5.87 2.18 -21.08
CA ILE A 114 -5.04 3.28 -20.57
C ILE A 114 -5.83 4.12 -19.57
N ARG A 115 -7.04 4.53 -19.92
CA ARG A 115 -7.94 5.29 -19.03
C ARG A 115 -8.25 4.52 -17.77
N LYS A 116 -8.59 3.24 -17.90
CA LYS A 116 -8.91 2.39 -16.75
C LYS A 116 -7.73 2.18 -15.82
N ALA A 117 -6.52 2.01 -16.38
CA ALA A 117 -5.30 1.93 -15.58
C ALA A 117 -5.05 3.23 -14.80
N TRP A 118 -5.20 4.37 -15.47
CA TRP A 118 -5.04 5.70 -14.84
C TRP A 118 -6.07 5.91 -13.73
N GLU A 119 -7.35 5.71 -14.03
CA GLU A 119 -8.45 5.83 -13.09
C GLU A 119 -8.24 4.96 -11.85
N THR A 120 -7.84 3.68 -12.05
CA THR A 120 -7.69 2.75 -10.93
C THR A 120 -6.40 2.98 -10.13
N ASN A 121 -5.25 3.17 -10.82
CA ASN A 121 -3.95 3.17 -10.16
C ASN A 121 -3.55 4.53 -9.60
N VAL A 122 -4.17 5.62 -10.06
CA VAL A 122 -3.79 6.99 -9.72
C VAL A 122 -4.98 7.81 -9.24
N GLU A 123 -5.96 8.07 -10.12
CA GLU A 123 -7.04 9.02 -9.89
C GLU A 123 -7.89 8.65 -8.67
N SER A 124 -8.29 7.37 -8.55
CA SER A 124 -9.10 6.90 -7.43
C SER A 124 -8.43 7.08 -6.07
N ILE A 125 -7.10 6.92 -6.01
CA ILE A 125 -6.30 7.11 -4.80
C ILE A 125 -6.25 8.60 -4.45
N ILE A 126 -5.91 9.45 -5.43
CA ILE A 126 -5.84 10.90 -5.26
C ILE A 126 -7.20 11.46 -4.84
N ALA A 127 -8.29 11.05 -5.50
CA ALA A 127 -9.64 11.46 -5.16
C ALA A 127 -10.01 11.08 -3.72
N THR A 128 -9.67 9.84 -3.30
CA THR A 128 -9.91 9.40 -1.92
C THR A 128 -9.14 10.24 -0.91
N ASP A 129 -7.86 10.53 -1.15
CA ASP A 129 -7.06 11.38 -0.27
C ASP A 129 -7.61 12.81 -0.17
N ILE A 130 -8.05 13.39 -1.30
CA ILE A 130 -8.68 14.72 -1.33
C ILE A 130 -9.95 14.70 -0.48
N GLU A 131 -10.81 13.71 -0.65
CA GLU A 131 -12.06 13.59 0.11
C GLU A 131 -11.80 13.34 1.61
N LEU A 132 -10.80 12.54 1.98
CA LEU A 132 -10.38 12.35 3.38
C LEU A 132 -9.92 13.68 3.99
N LEU A 133 -9.05 14.42 3.31
CA LEU A 133 -8.55 15.72 3.78
C LEU A 133 -9.67 16.78 3.85
N ALA A 134 -10.58 16.81 2.88
CA ALA A 134 -11.76 17.69 2.90
C ALA A 134 -12.69 17.43 4.09
N ASN A 135 -12.67 16.22 4.61
CA ASN A 135 -13.39 15.81 5.83
C ASN A 135 -12.55 15.94 7.11
N ASN A 136 -11.39 16.61 7.06
CA ASN A 136 -10.44 16.75 8.18
C ASN A 136 -9.92 15.42 8.73
N LEU A 137 -9.90 14.37 7.91
CA LEU A 137 -9.35 13.06 8.26
C LEU A 137 -7.86 13.02 7.89
N ILE A 138 -7.00 13.42 8.84
CA ILE A 138 -5.54 13.36 8.70
C ILE A 138 -5.08 12.03 9.24
N LEU A 139 -4.97 11.02 8.37
CA LEU A 139 -4.74 9.63 8.74
C LEU A 139 -3.36 9.15 8.28
N ASP A 140 -2.75 8.28 9.07
CA ASP A 140 -1.57 7.53 8.63
C ASP A 140 -1.93 6.72 7.37
N THR A 141 -1.10 6.77 6.34
CA THR A 141 -1.45 6.19 5.05
C THR A 141 -0.30 5.38 4.45
N ILE A 142 -0.65 4.23 3.89
CA ILE A 142 0.28 3.34 3.21
C ILE A 142 -0.16 3.17 1.75
N TYR A 143 0.78 3.29 0.82
CA TYR A 143 0.53 3.18 -0.61
C TYR A 143 1.33 2.03 -1.20
N MET A 144 0.64 1.11 -1.87
CA MET A 144 1.30 0.08 -2.68
C MET A 144 1.69 0.68 -4.04
N VAL A 145 2.95 1.06 -4.15
CA VAL A 145 3.55 1.50 -5.41
C VAL A 145 4.05 0.27 -6.18
N SER A 146 5.27 0.26 -6.64
CA SER A 146 5.99 -0.85 -7.25
C SER A 146 7.40 -0.39 -7.58
N ILE A 147 8.36 -1.30 -7.60
CA ILE A 147 9.69 -1.04 -8.17
C ILE A 147 9.61 -0.52 -9.61
N SER A 148 8.54 -0.88 -10.33
CA SER A 148 8.28 -0.39 -11.69
C SER A 148 8.10 1.14 -11.80
N ALA A 149 7.93 1.84 -10.68
CA ALA A 149 7.96 3.30 -10.64
C ALA A 149 9.37 3.87 -10.87
N HIS A 150 10.41 3.08 -10.57
CA HIS A 150 11.81 3.51 -10.52
C HIS A 150 12.66 2.92 -11.65
N TYR A 151 12.24 1.78 -12.23
CA TYR A 151 12.99 1.07 -13.26
C TYR A 151 12.13 0.87 -14.51
N VAL A 152 12.73 1.10 -15.66
CA VAL A 152 12.11 0.81 -16.95
C VAL A 152 12.36 -0.66 -17.28
N GLY A 153 11.30 -1.44 -17.34
CA GLY A 153 11.31 -2.84 -17.75
C GLY A 153 10.40 -3.10 -18.94
N GLY A 154 10.59 -4.22 -19.62
CA GLY A 154 9.86 -4.58 -20.84
C GLY A 154 8.44 -5.16 -20.62
N TRP A 155 7.76 -4.84 -19.50
CA TRP A 155 6.51 -5.51 -19.14
C TRP A 155 5.27 -4.70 -19.53
N ASP A 156 4.69 -3.98 -18.57
CA ASP A 156 3.51 -3.14 -18.74
C ASP A 156 3.91 -1.66 -18.62
N HIS A 157 4.06 -0.99 -19.74
CA HIS A 157 4.45 0.42 -19.76
C HIS A 157 3.43 1.33 -19.07
N ILE A 158 2.13 1.05 -19.26
CA ILE A 158 1.08 1.87 -18.64
C ILE A 158 1.07 1.68 -17.13
N TYR A 159 1.30 0.47 -16.65
CA TYR A 159 1.46 0.23 -15.22
C TYR A 159 2.65 0.99 -14.64
N GLN A 160 3.81 0.94 -15.30
CA GLN A 160 5.01 1.67 -14.89
C GLN A 160 4.74 3.17 -14.78
N ILE A 161 4.13 3.77 -15.82
CA ILE A 161 3.78 5.21 -15.84
C ILE A 161 2.81 5.54 -14.70
N THR A 162 1.78 4.74 -14.48
CA THR A 162 0.81 5.00 -13.40
C THR A 162 1.44 4.87 -12.01
N LYS A 163 2.34 3.91 -11.82
CA LYS A 163 3.04 3.75 -10.53
C LYS A 163 4.08 4.85 -10.29
N ALA A 164 4.77 5.34 -11.33
CA ALA A 164 5.65 6.50 -11.23
C ALA A 164 4.86 7.79 -10.92
N ALA A 165 3.68 7.97 -11.52
CA ALA A 165 2.79 9.08 -11.21
C ALA A 165 2.30 9.03 -9.74
N LEU A 166 1.92 7.85 -9.26
CA LEU A 166 1.50 7.65 -7.87
C LEU A 166 2.66 7.95 -6.90
N ASP A 167 3.86 7.46 -7.18
CA ASP A 167 5.04 7.74 -6.37
C ASP A 167 5.31 9.25 -6.28
N ARG A 168 5.29 9.95 -7.43
CA ARG A 168 5.46 11.40 -7.46
C ARG A 168 4.37 12.14 -6.71
N TYR A 169 3.13 11.67 -6.77
CA TYR A 169 2.03 12.22 -5.99
C TYR A 169 2.30 12.11 -4.48
N ILE A 170 2.74 10.94 -4.00
CA ILE A 170 3.02 10.73 -2.57
C ILE A 170 4.12 11.67 -2.08
N ALA A 171 5.18 11.86 -2.87
CA ALA A 171 6.24 12.81 -2.55
C ALA A 171 5.72 14.26 -2.47
N ALA A 172 4.86 14.66 -3.41
CA ALA A 172 4.22 15.98 -3.41
C ALA A 172 3.25 16.15 -2.23
N LEU A 173 2.48 15.12 -1.89
CA LEU A 173 1.56 15.11 -0.76
C LEU A 173 2.31 15.26 0.57
N LYS A 174 3.44 14.59 0.73
CA LYS A 174 4.31 14.74 1.91
C LYS A 174 4.78 16.17 2.07
N TYR A 175 5.27 16.78 0.99
CA TYR A 175 5.68 18.19 1.02
C TYR A 175 4.51 19.13 1.36
N ALA A 176 3.32 18.87 0.81
CA ALA A 176 2.12 19.61 1.15
C ALA A 176 1.72 19.44 2.62
N ASP A 177 1.90 18.26 3.20
CA ASP A 177 1.64 18.01 4.62
C ASP A 177 2.62 18.78 5.52
N GLU A 178 3.90 18.85 5.14
CA GLU A 178 4.91 19.65 5.84
C GLU A 178 4.53 21.15 5.85
N ILE A 179 4.16 21.74 4.70
CA ILE A 179 3.72 23.14 4.59
C ILE A 179 2.47 23.42 5.45
N ASN A 180 1.52 22.48 5.45
CA ASN A 180 0.25 22.64 6.16
C ASN A 180 0.29 22.12 7.60
N ASN A 181 1.47 21.77 8.14
CA ASN A 181 1.67 21.22 9.48
C ASN A 181 0.77 20.01 9.80
N ARG A 182 0.47 19.18 8.79
CA ARG A 182 -0.27 17.95 8.98
C ARG A 182 0.67 16.85 9.47
N LYS A 183 0.41 16.33 10.67
CA LYS A 183 1.23 15.28 11.28
C LYS A 183 0.59 13.93 11.02
N ARG A 184 1.10 13.21 10.04
CA ARG A 184 0.76 11.80 9.74
C ARG A 184 1.94 11.09 9.08
N ARG A 185 1.92 9.77 9.11
CA ARG A 185 2.90 8.95 8.38
C ARG A 185 2.37 8.68 6.97
N LEU A 186 3.19 8.95 5.96
CA LEU A 186 2.95 8.57 4.57
C LEU A 186 4.05 7.60 4.17
N ILE A 187 3.68 6.35 3.87
CA ILE A 187 4.62 5.26 3.58
C ILE A 187 4.32 4.72 2.19
N ALA A 188 5.29 4.80 1.29
CA ALA A 188 5.25 4.11 0.01
C ALA A 188 5.96 2.75 0.11
N LEU A 189 5.34 1.71 -0.43
CA LEU A 189 5.92 0.38 -0.54
C LEU A 189 6.11 0.05 -2.00
N SER A 190 7.36 -0.13 -2.42
CA SER A 190 7.75 -0.38 -3.81
C SER A 190 8.38 -1.76 -3.98
N PRO A 191 7.57 -2.83 -3.94
CA PRO A 191 8.06 -4.17 -4.12
C PRO A 191 8.30 -4.53 -5.60
N GLU A 192 9.23 -5.45 -5.82
CA GLU A 192 9.26 -6.30 -6.99
C GLU A 192 8.08 -7.27 -6.99
N THR A 193 8.09 -8.23 -7.93
CA THR A 193 7.02 -9.20 -8.07
C THR A 193 6.85 -10.01 -6.79
N ILE A 194 5.63 -10.02 -6.25
CA ILE A 194 5.27 -10.79 -5.06
C ILE A 194 4.55 -12.07 -5.47
N LYS A 195 4.94 -13.20 -4.86
CA LYS A 195 4.25 -14.49 -5.02
C LYS A 195 2.98 -14.48 -4.18
N THR A 196 1.81 -14.54 -4.83
CA THR A 196 0.50 -14.44 -4.18
C THR A 196 -0.42 -15.64 -4.45
N GLY A 197 0.13 -16.81 -4.80
CA GLY A 197 -0.65 -17.96 -5.22
C GLY A 197 -1.06 -17.89 -6.71
N GLU A 198 -2.01 -18.74 -7.13
CA GLU A 198 -2.34 -18.94 -8.55
C GLU A 198 -3.14 -17.77 -9.17
N GLU A 199 -3.88 -17.00 -8.37
CA GLU A 199 -4.83 -15.98 -8.87
C GLU A 199 -4.30 -14.54 -8.86
N GLY A 200 -3.10 -14.28 -8.34
CA GLY A 200 -2.57 -12.92 -8.18
C GLY A 200 -1.97 -12.34 -9.47
N MET A 201 -1.84 -11.00 -9.53
CA MET A 201 -1.14 -10.31 -10.63
C MET A 201 0.26 -10.90 -10.90
N GLY A 202 0.99 -11.26 -9.83
CA GLY A 202 2.30 -11.89 -9.93
C GLY A 202 2.30 -13.28 -10.58
N SER A 203 1.15 -13.97 -10.67
CA SER A 203 1.06 -15.27 -11.33
C SER A 203 1.26 -15.20 -12.84
N LYS A 204 0.97 -14.04 -13.43
CA LYS A 204 1.15 -13.77 -14.87
C LYS A 204 2.63 -13.66 -15.25
N LEU A 205 3.51 -13.34 -14.31
CA LEU A 205 4.95 -13.15 -14.51
C LEU A 205 5.71 -14.43 -14.11
N LYS A 206 5.60 -15.49 -14.88
CA LYS A 206 6.11 -16.84 -14.53
C LYS A 206 7.63 -16.94 -14.43
N GLU A 207 8.37 -16.11 -15.14
CA GLU A 207 9.83 -16.25 -15.37
C GLU A 207 10.69 -15.45 -14.40
N HIS A 208 10.10 -14.62 -13.52
CA HIS A 208 10.84 -13.76 -12.59
C HIS A 208 10.94 -14.36 -11.20
N PRO A 209 12.08 -14.14 -10.53
CA PRO A 209 12.17 -14.31 -9.09
C PRO A 209 11.03 -13.56 -8.40
N LYS A 210 10.43 -14.15 -7.38
CA LYS A 210 9.28 -13.57 -6.69
C LYS A 210 9.54 -13.52 -5.20
N ILE A 211 9.31 -12.36 -4.62
CA ILE A 211 9.33 -12.21 -3.16
C ILE A 211 8.20 -13.07 -2.58
N PRO A 212 8.48 -14.00 -1.65
CA PRO A 212 7.43 -14.74 -0.97
C PRO A 212 6.47 -13.79 -0.25
N GLY A 213 5.17 -13.91 -0.56
CA GLY A 213 4.16 -12.96 -0.08
C GLY A 213 4.06 -12.87 1.44
N GLU A 214 4.28 -13.98 2.15
CA GLU A 214 4.29 -14.02 3.61
C GLU A 214 5.47 -13.23 4.19
N ILE A 215 6.66 -13.31 3.57
CA ILE A 215 7.84 -12.53 3.99
C ILE A 215 7.55 -11.05 3.75
N PHE A 216 7.01 -10.70 2.58
CA PHE A 216 6.62 -9.33 2.29
C PHE A 216 5.64 -8.77 3.32
N ALA A 217 4.53 -9.50 3.58
CA ALA A 217 3.50 -9.07 4.53
C ALA A 217 4.09 -8.87 5.95
N LYS A 218 4.96 -9.77 6.40
CA LYS A 218 5.66 -9.66 7.68
C LYS A 218 6.50 -8.38 7.76
N LYS A 219 7.27 -8.08 6.69
CA LYS A 219 8.11 -6.86 6.64
C LYS A 219 7.28 -5.58 6.62
N VAL A 220 6.14 -5.59 5.92
CA VAL A 220 5.21 -4.47 5.95
C VAL A 220 4.72 -4.19 7.38
N VAL A 221 4.35 -5.22 8.13
CA VAL A 221 3.97 -5.06 9.54
C VAL A 221 5.11 -4.54 10.40
N GLU A 222 6.33 -5.00 10.19
CA GLU A 222 7.51 -4.49 10.89
C GLU A 222 7.76 -3.00 10.61
N ILE A 223 7.52 -2.53 9.37
CA ILE A 223 7.60 -1.11 8.98
C ILE A 223 6.52 -0.30 9.69
N ILE A 224 5.27 -0.79 9.71
CA ILE A 224 4.15 -0.12 10.40
C ILE A 224 4.47 0.05 11.89
N LYS A 225 5.03 -0.99 12.52
CA LYS A 225 5.45 -0.98 13.94
C LYS A 225 6.68 -0.11 14.22
N GLY A 226 7.28 0.51 13.20
CA GLY A 226 8.46 1.36 13.38
C GLY A 226 9.73 0.61 13.75
N LYS A 227 9.85 -0.67 13.34
CA LYS A 227 11.06 -1.47 13.60
C LYS A 227 12.31 -0.91 12.91
N TYR A 228 12.11 -0.20 11.81
CA TYR A 228 13.16 0.42 11.01
C TYR A 228 13.14 1.94 11.18
N LYS A 229 14.29 2.59 10.88
CA LYS A 229 14.31 4.04 10.69
C LYS A 229 13.20 4.44 9.73
N GLU A 230 12.48 5.50 10.04
CA GLU A 230 11.35 5.91 9.23
C GLU A 230 11.81 6.51 7.89
N TYR A 231 11.32 5.95 6.82
CA TYR A 231 11.52 6.41 5.45
C TYR A 231 10.16 6.69 4.80
N PRO A 232 10.08 7.67 3.90
CA PRO A 232 8.88 7.90 3.10
C PRO A 232 8.53 6.73 2.19
N GLU A 233 9.55 5.99 1.75
CA GLU A 233 9.41 4.87 0.85
C GLU A 233 10.35 3.72 1.21
N TYR A 234 9.85 2.49 1.02
CA TYR A 234 10.59 1.25 1.19
C TYR A 234 10.56 0.42 -0.09
N LEU A 235 11.73 0.12 -0.60
CA LEU A 235 11.91 -0.67 -1.80
C LEU A 235 12.30 -2.11 -1.43
N PHE A 236 11.63 -3.09 -2.03
CA PHE A 236 11.91 -4.51 -1.85
C PHE A 236 12.40 -5.07 -3.18
N GLU A 237 13.61 -5.56 -3.20
CA GLU A 237 14.23 -6.21 -4.36
C GLU A 237 14.54 -7.68 -4.05
N ILE A 238 14.54 -8.52 -5.08
CA ILE A 238 15.04 -9.88 -5.01
C ILE A 238 16.12 -10.07 -6.07
N ASP A 239 17.32 -10.52 -5.67
CA ASP A 239 18.43 -10.71 -6.58
C ASP A 239 18.43 -12.13 -7.20
N ASP A 240 19.36 -12.37 -8.13
CA ASP A 240 19.53 -13.67 -8.82
C ASP A 240 19.87 -14.82 -7.84
N ASN A 241 20.44 -14.53 -6.68
CA ASN A 241 20.72 -15.48 -5.61
C ASN A 241 19.50 -15.72 -4.72
N LYS A 242 18.35 -15.14 -5.05
CA LYS A 242 17.11 -15.20 -4.28
C LYS A 242 17.23 -14.60 -2.89
N ILE A 243 18.02 -13.55 -2.77
CA ILE A 243 18.14 -12.76 -1.55
C ILE A 243 17.21 -11.55 -1.68
N ILE A 244 16.37 -11.37 -0.67
CA ILE A 244 15.46 -10.23 -0.59
C ILE A 244 16.16 -9.11 0.15
N LYS A 245 16.21 -7.93 -0.46
CA LYS A 245 16.82 -6.72 0.09
C LYS A 245 15.75 -5.66 0.34
N LEU A 246 15.86 -5.00 1.47
CA LEU A 246 14.99 -3.90 1.86
C LEU A 246 15.81 -2.61 1.94
N TYR A 247 15.40 -1.60 1.20
CA TYR A 247 16.02 -0.28 1.17
C TYR A 247 15.06 0.79 1.64
N GLY A 248 15.56 1.79 2.35
CA GLY A 248 14.85 3.04 2.61
C GLY A 248 15.20 4.08 1.56
N ILE A 249 14.19 4.76 1.01
CA ILE A 249 14.35 5.83 0.04
C ILE A 249 13.72 7.10 0.60
N ASN A 250 14.37 8.23 0.38
CA ASN A 250 13.80 9.53 0.68
C ASN A 250 13.71 10.39 -0.59
N PRO A 251 12.63 10.25 -1.38
CA PRO A 251 12.46 10.95 -2.65
C PRO A 251 12.47 12.48 -2.49
N SER A 252 12.06 13.02 -1.35
CA SER A 252 12.05 14.47 -1.11
C SER A 252 13.44 15.09 -0.96
N LYS A 253 14.49 14.27 -0.77
CA LYS A 253 15.89 14.73 -0.72
C LYS A 253 16.59 14.67 -2.07
N ILE A 254 15.90 14.17 -3.09
CA ILE A 254 16.49 14.00 -4.42
C ILE A 254 16.50 15.36 -5.11
N THR A 255 17.66 15.96 -5.19
CA THR A 255 17.90 17.23 -5.87
C THR A 255 18.30 17.04 -7.34
N ASN A 256 18.76 15.82 -7.68
CA ASN A 256 19.11 15.44 -9.05
C ASN A 256 18.87 13.94 -9.29
N ALA A 257 18.78 13.52 -10.56
CA ALA A 257 18.50 12.13 -10.93
C ALA A 257 19.56 11.11 -10.48
N PHE A 258 20.79 11.55 -10.20
CA PHE A 258 21.86 10.67 -9.77
C PHE A 258 21.76 10.32 -8.29
N GLU A 259 21.27 11.24 -7.44
CA GLU A 259 21.03 10.97 -6.01
C GLU A 259 19.96 9.90 -5.81
N TYR A 260 19.08 9.71 -6.80
CA TYR A 260 18.05 8.68 -6.76
C TYR A 260 18.62 7.24 -6.79
N LEU A 261 19.83 7.08 -7.29
CA LEU A 261 20.48 5.77 -7.38
C LEU A 261 21.20 5.38 -6.08
N GLU A 262 21.44 6.33 -5.19
CA GLU A 262 22.03 6.07 -3.87
C GLU A 262 20.94 5.69 -2.87
N LYS A 263 20.59 4.40 -2.89
CA LYS A 263 19.66 3.80 -1.95
C LYS A 263 20.38 3.50 -0.64
N GLU A 264 19.78 3.88 0.48
CA GLU A 264 20.27 3.44 1.77
C GLU A 264 19.82 2.00 2.02
N PHE A 265 20.76 1.05 2.00
CA PHE A 265 20.48 -0.34 2.32
C PHE A 265 20.11 -0.48 3.80
N ILE A 266 18.94 -1.07 4.06
CA ILE A 266 18.42 -1.26 5.41
C ILE A 266 18.69 -2.68 5.92
N GLU A 267 18.32 -3.69 5.12
CA GLU A 267 18.34 -5.07 5.55
C GLU A 267 18.42 -6.03 4.37
N GLU A 268 19.18 -7.10 4.56
CA GLU A 268 19.14 -8.29 3.73
C GLU A 268 18.32 -9.36 4.46
N ILE A 269 17.19 -9.77 3.86
CA ILE A 269 16.19 -10.59 4.55
C ILE A 269 16.53 -12.09 4.47
N GLY A 270 17.46 -12.43 3.60
CA GLY A 270 17.85 -13.82 3.36
C GLY A 270 17.29 -14.39 2.06
N LYS A 271 17.57 -15.67 1.80
CA LYS A 271 17.19 -16.33 0.55
C LYS A 271 15.68 -16.58 0.50
N ALA A 272 15.08 -16.24 -0.62
CA ALA A 272 13.70 -16.60 -0.89
C ALA A 272 13.59 -18.13 -1.06
N VAL A 273 12.70 -18.75 -0.30
CA VAL A 273 12.38 -20.17 -0.40
C VAL A 273 11.24 -20.34 -1.40
N TYR A 274 11.43 -21.22 -2.36
CA TYR A 274 10.42 -21.58 -3.37
C TYR A 274 9.67 -22.84 -2.97
#